data_e43a61cc94d72186d0f5cf1afc31507c
#
_entry.id   e43a61cc94d72186d0f5cf1afc31507c
#
_cell.length_a   1.000
_cell.length_b   1.000
_cell.length_c   1.000
_cell.angle_alpha   90.00
_cell.angle_beta   90.00
_cell.angle_gamma   90.00
#
_symmetry.space_group_name_H-M   'P 1'
#
loop_
_entity.id
_entity.type
_entity.pdbx_description
1 polymer ?
#
loop_
_entity_poly.entity_id
_entity_poly.type
_entity_poly.pdbx_seq_one_letter_code
_entity_poly.pdbx_strand_id
1 'polypeptide(L)'
;INELAGAWKHSRARPFVHIMQDKDIEENYHAQFMEQALHQAGFETRILRGLDELGWDAAGQLIDGEGRLVNCVWKTWAWETAFDQIREVSDREFAAVPIRTGHPQNEVRLIDVLLRPEVLVFEPLWTVIPGNKAILPILWSLFPHHRYLLDTDFTVNDELVKTGYAVKPIAGRCGSNIDLVSHHEEVLDKTSGKFAEQKNIY
;
A
#
# COMPACT_ATOMS: atom_id res chain seq x y z
N ILE A 1 -19.40 -2.83 -8.09
CA ILE A 1 -18.90 -4.05 -8.73
C ILE A 1 -18.93 -3.92 -10.25
N ASN A 2 -20.03 -3.55 -10.89
CA ASN A 2 -20.12 -3.49 -12.37
C ASN A 2 -19.06 -2.61 -13.03
N GLU A 3 -18.83 -1.41 -12.50
CA GLU A 3 -17.79 -0.49 -13.01
C GLU A 3 -16.39 -1.07 -12.82
N LEU A 4 -16.13 -1.67 -11.65
CA LEU A 4 -14.86 -2.31 -11.34
C LEU A 4 -14.61 -3.53 -12.26
N ALA A 5 -15.62 -4.36 -12.46
CA ALA A 5 -15.55 -5.47 -13.42
C ALA A 5 -15.32 -4.98 -14.86
N GLY A 6 -15.96 -3.87 -15.23
CA GLY A 6 -15.70 -3.19 -16.50
C GLY A 6 -14.25 -2.73 -16.64
N ALA A 7 -13.69 -2.12 -15.61
CA ALA A 7 -12.28 -1.71 -15.58
C ALA A 7 -11.32 -2.91 -15.71
N TRP A 8 -11.61 -4.02 -15.03
CA TRP A 8 -10.81 -5.24 -15.15
C TRP A 8 -10.82 -5.81 -16.56
N LYS A 9 -11.97 -5.85 -17.25
CA LYS A 9 -12.08 -6.31 -18.65
C LYS A 9 -11.20 -5.51 -19.62
N HIS A 10 -10.95 -4.24 -19.33
CA HIS A 10 -10.11 -3.37 -20.15
C HIS A 10 -8.66 -3.28 -19.64
N SER A 11 -8.35 -3.97 -18.56
CA SER A 11 -7.01 -3.98 -17.98
C SER A 11 -6.05 -4.86 -18.80
N ARG A 12 -4.76 -4.80 -18.42
CA ARG A 12 -3.73 -5.72 -18.93
C ARG A 12 -3.54 -6.95 -18.04
N ALA A 13 -4.52 -7.24 -17.17
CA ALA A 13 -4.46 -8.39 -16.29
C ALA A 13 -4.33 -9.69 -17.09
N ARG A 14 -3.61 -10.64 -16.52
CA ARG A 14 -3.53 -12.01 -17.06
C ARG A 14 -4.80 -12.77 -16.71
N PRO A 15 -5.15 -13.86 -17.41
CA PRO A 15 -6.39 -14.59 -17.18
C PRO A 15 -6.58 -15.12 -15.77
N PHE A 16 -5.47 -15.31 -15.04
CA PHE A 16 -5.45 -15.70 -13.64
C PHE A 16 -4.82 -14.60 -12.78
N VAL A 17 -5.51 -14.19 -11.73
CA VAL A 17 -5.07 -13.13 -10.80
C VAL A 17 -4.99 -13.69 -9.38
N HIS A 18 -3.82 -13.62 -8.77
CA HIS A 18 -3.67 -13.87 -7.34
C HIS A 18 -4.10 -12.63 -6.56
N ILE A 19 -5.02 -12.82 -5.63
CA ILE A 19 -5.47 -11.77 -4.70
C ILE A 19 -4.68 -11.95 -3.41
N MET A 20 -3.72 -11.08 -3.16
CA MET A 20 -2.84 -11.17 -2.00
C MET A 20 -3.36 -10.29 -0.88
N GLN A 21 -3.69 -10.87 0.25
CA GLN A 21 -4.06 -10.16 1.47
C GLN A 21 -3.14 -10.54 2.63
N ASP A 22 -2.99 -9.63 3.60
CA ASP A 22 -2.38 -10.03 4.86
C ASP A 22 -3.35 -10.89 5.71
N LYS A 23 -2.91 -11.28 6.90
CA LYS A 23 -3.71 -12.15 7.78
C LYS A 23 -4.78 -11.39 8.59
N ASP A 24 -4.92 -10.06 8.38
CA ASP A 24 -5.97 -9.29 9.02
C ASP A 24 -7.35 -9.70 8.47
N ILE A 25 -8.27 -9.94 9.38
CA ILE A 25 -9.62 -10.37 9.04
C ILE A 25 -10.39 -9.30 8.27
N GLU A 26 -10.12 -8.02 8.48
CA GLU A 26 -10.75 -6.92 7.76
C GLU A 26 -10.36 -6.92 6.29
N GLU A 27 -9.14 -7.31 5.96
CA GLU A 27 -8.66 -7.40 4.58
C GLU A 27 -9.40 -8.47 3.76
N ASN A 28 -9.97 -9.47 4.44
CA ASN A 28 -10.73 -10.53 3.77
C ASN A 28 -11.97 -10.01 3.04
N TYR A 29 -12.61 -8.94 3.54
CA TYR A 29 -13.75 -8.32 2.84
C TYR A 29 -13.32 -7.66 1.53
N HIS A 30 -12.17 -6.99 1.55
CA HIS A 30 -11.60 -6.37 0.35
C HIS A 30 -11.22 -7.43 -0.70
N ALA A 31 -10.59 -8.52 -0.25
CA ALA A 31 -10.20 -9.62 -1.12
C ALA A 31 -11.40 -10.30 -1.76
N GLN A 32 -12.45 -10.62 -1.00
CA GLN A 32 -13.68 -11.23 -1.51
C GLN A 32 -14.43 -10.31 -2.48
N PHE A 33 -14.50 -9.00 -2.18
CA PHE A 33 -15.11 -8.03 -3.07
C PHE A 33 -14.36 -7.95 -4.40
N MET A 34 -13.03 -7.94 -4.36
CA MET A 34 -12.19 -7.93 -5.56
C MET A 34 -12.34 -9.24 -6.35
N GLU A 35 -12.37 -10.38 -5.67
CA GLU A 35 -12.61 -11.69 -6.29
C GLU A 35 -13.94 -11.72 -7.07
N GLN A 36 -15.01 -11.22 -6.45
CA GLN A 36 -16.31 -11.14 -7.11
C GLN A 36 -16.26 -10.25 -8.37
N ALA A 37 -15.56 -9.12 -8.31
CA ALA A 37 -15.42 -8.22 -9.44
C ALA A 37 -14.60 -8.86 -10.58
N LEU A 38 -13.53 -9.57 -10.25
CA LEU A 38 -12.69 -10.31 -11.19
C LEU A 38 -13.46 -11.46 -11.85
N HIS A 39 -14.19 -12.27 -11.09
CA HIS A 39 -15.04 -13.33 -11.64
C HIS A 39 -16.11 -12.77 -12.59
N GLN A 40 -16.77 -11.65 -12.23
CA GLN A 40 -17.71 -10.98 -13.10
C GLN A 40 -17.06 -10.44 -14.39
N ALA A 41 -15.77 -10.11 -14.32
CA ALA A 41 -14.96 -9.70 -15.47
C ALA A 41 -14.48 -10.89 -16.33
N GLY A 42 -14.60 -12.12 -15.84
CA GLY A 42 -14.21 -13.35 -16.54
C GLY A 42 -12.80 -13.84 -16.21
N PHE A 43 -12.18 -13.36 -15.12
CA PHE A 43 -10.89 -13.83 -14.65
C PHE A 43 -11.04 -15.00 -13.67
N GLU A 44 -10.07 -15.89 -13.67
CA GLU A 44 -9.85 -16.86 -12.60
C GLU A 44 -9.02 -16.22 -11.49
N THR A 45 -9.29 -16.61 -10.24
CA THR A 45 -8.62 -16.02 -9.09
C THR A 45 -8.24 -17.06 -8.04
N ARG A 46 -7.28 -16.66 -7.19
CA ARG A 46 -6.99 -17.33 -5.92
C ARG A 46 -6.65 -16.28 -4.88
N ILE A 47 -7.31 -16.34 -3.73
CA ILE A 47 -6.97 -15.53 -2.56
C ILE A 47 -5.83 -16.23 -1.79
N LEU A 48 -4.74 -15.49 -1.57
CA LEU A 48 -3.59 -15.88 -0.75
C LEU A 48 -3.63 -15.09 0.56
N ARG A 49 -3.67 -15.80 1.70
CA ARG A 49 -3.74 -15.19 3.05
C ARG A 49 -2.39 -15.26 3.74
N GLY A 50 -1.59 -14.24 3.51
CA GLY A 50 -0.20 -14.21 3.94
C GLY A 50 0.74 -14.65 2.83
N LEU A 51 2.03 -14.70 3.16
CA LEU A 51 3.10 -15.07 2.21
C LEU A 51 3.49 -16.54 2.32
N ASP A 52 3.07 -17.22 3.35
CA ASP A 52 3.36 -18.64 3.64
C ASP A 52 2.69 -19.61 2.66
N GLU A 53 1.74 -19.14 1.86
CA GLU A 53 1.18 -19.89 0.73
C GLU A 53 2.00 -19.78 -0.55
N LEU A 54 3.13 -19.08 -0.53
CA LEU A 54 4.01 -18.86 -1.66
C LEU A 54 5.32 -19.63 -1.50
N GLY A 55 5.92 -19.99 -2.62
CA GLY A 55 7.20 -20.69 -2.66
C GLY A 55 7.95 -20.48 -3.96
N TRP A 56 9.09 -21.17 -4.06
CA TRP A 56 9.93 -21.14 -5.24
C TRP A 56 9.94 -22.54 -5.87
N ASP A 57 9.78 -22.61 -7.18
CA ASP A 57 10.00 -23.85 -7.92
C ASP A 57 11.51 -24.12 -8.13
N ALA A 58 11.82 -25.28 -8.73
CA ALA A 58 13.20 -25.67 -9.01
C ALA A 58 13.93 -24.73 -10.00
N ALA A 59 13.19 -23.94 -10.78
CA ALA A 59 13.72 -22.94 -11.70
C ALA A 59 13.84 -21.54 -11.07
N GLY A 60 13.49 -21.37 -9.76
CA GLY A 60 13.48 -20.10 -9.06
C GLY A 60 12.30 -19.21 -9.46
N GLN A 61 11.23 -19.77 -9.99
CA GLN A 61 10.00 -19.03 -10.28
C GLN A 61 9.11 -19.00 -9.04
N LEU A 62 8.39 -17.92 -8.88
CA LEU A 62 7.44 -17.74 -7.77
C LEU A 62 6.15 -18.51 -8.07
N ILE A 63 5.80 -19.44 -7.18
CA ILE A 63 4.61 -20.26 -7.28
C ILE A 63 3.75 -20.18 -6.03
N ASP A 64 2.46 -20.47 -6.18
CA ASP A 64 1.56 -20.67 -5.06
C ASP A 64 1.60 -22.12 -4.53
N GLY A 65 0.89 -22.41 -3.43
CA GLY A 65 0.85 -23.73 -2.80
C GLY A 65 0.27 -24.86 -3.68
N GLU A 66 -0.33 -24.54 -4.83
CA GLU A 66 -0.77 -25.51 -5.84
C GLU A 66 0.22 -25.67 -7.00
N GLY A 67 1.38 -24.98 -6.92
CA GLY A 67 2.40 -24.97 -7.97
C GLY A 67 2.08 -24.06 -9.15
N ARG A 68 1.09 -23.17 -9.04
CA ARG A 68 0.74 -22.23 -10.08
C ARG A 68 1.67 -21.02 -10.05
N LEU A 69 2.16 -20.60 -11.20
CA LEU A 69 3.03 -19.44 -11.36
C LEU A 69 2.32 -18.13 -10.90
N VAL A 70 2.95 -17.40 -10.01
CA VAL A 70 2.48 -16.07 -9.57
C VAL A 70 3.08 -14.99 -10.47
N ASN A 71 2.28 -14.47 -11.38
CA ASN A 71 2.72 -13.50 -12.39
C ASN A 71 1.74 -12.33 -12.61
N CYS A 72 0.61 -12.33 -11.91
CA CYS A 72 -0.37 -11.26 -11.90
C CYS A 72 -1.01 -11.21 -10.52
N VAL A 73 -0.85 -10.10 -9.81
CA VAL A 73 -1.34 -9.96 -8.43
C VAL A 73 -2.13 -8.66 -8.26
N TRP A 74 -3.18 -8.75 -7.48
CA TRP A 74 -3.78 -7.61 -6.79
C TRP A 74 -3.54 -7.77 -5.30
N LYS A 75 -3.24 -6.67 -4.58
CA LYS A 75 -2.79 -6.75 -3.19
C LYS A 75 -3.54 -5.78 -2.28
N THR A 76 -3.73 -6.17 -1.03
CA THR A 76 -4.21 -5.28 0.03
C THR A 76 -3.06 -4.64 0.80
N TRP A 77 -1.87 -5.25 0.85
CA TRP A 77 -0.70 -4.68 1.52
C TRP A 77 -0.32 -3.30 1.01
N ALA A 78 0.01 -2.42 1.93
CA ALA A 78 0.64 -1.16 1.62
C ALA A 78 2.07 -1.35 1.07
N TRP A 79 2.49 -0.46 0.17
CA TRP A 79 3.88 -0.44 -0.30
C TRP A 79 4.89 -0.17 0.82
N GLU A 80 4.49 0.59 1.84
CA GLU A 80 5.33 0.86 3.00
C GLU A 80 5.78 -0.42 3.71
N THR A 81 4.93 -1.45 3.77
CA THR A 81 5.29 -2.77 4.32
C THR A 81 6.41 -3.43 3.52
N ALA A 82 6.38 -3.33 2.19
CA ALA A 82 7.46 -3.82 1.34
C ALA A 82 8.76 -3.03 1.53
N PHE A 83 8.67 -1.70 1.70
CA PHE A 83 9.83 -0.86 1.97
C PHE A 83 10.46 -1.11 3.34
N ASP A 84 9.66 -1.39 4.35
CA ASP A 84 10.17 -1.76 5.67
C ASP A 84 11.00 -3.05 5.58
N GLN A 85 10.60 -4.02 4.79
CA GLN A 85 11.40 -5.23 4.53
C GLN A 85 12.75 -4.91 3.84
N ILE A 86 12.78 -3.91 2.96
CA ILE A 86 14.06 -3.45 2.35
C ILE A 86 14.96 -2.81 3.40
N ARG A 87 14.42 -1.98 4.28
CA ARG A 87 15.18 -1.33 5.35
C ARG A 87 15.77 -2.35 6.33
N GLU A 88 14.97 -3.32 6.76
CA GLU A 88 15.44 -4.39 7.66
C GLU A 88 16.59 -5.20 7.06
N VAL A 89 16.58 -5.41 5.75
CA VAL A 89 17.69 -6.08 5.05
C VAL A 89 18.92 -5.18 4.95
N SER A 90 18.72 -3.89 4.63
CA SER A 90 19.84 -2.95 4.49
C SER A 90 20.58 -2.71 5.81
N ASP A 91 19.87 -2.73 6.93
CA ASP A 91 20.49 -2.59 8.26
C ASP A 91 21.29 -3.85 8.68
N ARG A 92 20.97 -4.99 8.09
CA ARG A 92 21.66 -6.26 8.39
C ARG A 92 22.75 -6.66 7.40
N GLU A 93 22.62 -6.30 6.13
CA GLU A 93 23.52 -6.78 5.06
C GLU A 93 23.64 -5.79 3.89
N PHE A 94 24.32 -4.67 4.07
CA PHE A 94 24.59 -3.74 2.96
C PHE A 94 25.58 -4.32 1.90
N ALA A 95 26.03 -5.58 2.06
CA ALA A 95 27.14 -6.10 1.27
C ALA A 95 26.80 -7.15 0.21
N ALA A 96 25.67 -7.82 0.21
CA ALA A 96 25.57 -9.00 -0.68
C ALA A 96 24.14 -9.59 -0.91
N VAL A 97 23.12 -8.85 -1.25
CA VAL A 97 21.92 -9.51 -1.77
C VAL A 97 21.58 -9.00 -3.17
N PRO A 98 22.00 -9.72 -4.22
CA PRO A 98 21.43 -9.51 -5.54
C PRO A 98 19.93 -9.85 -5.47
N ILE A 99 19.07 -8.94 -5.90
CA ILE A 99 17.61 -9.15 -6.10
C ILE A 99 17.30 -10.39 -6.98
N ARG A 100 18.33 -11.05 -7.49
CA ARG A 100 18.26 -12.08 -8.54
C ARG A 100 18.61 -13.49 -8.15
N THR A 101 19.07 -13.78 -6.96
CA THR A 101 19.46 -15.15 -6.62
C THR A 101 18.59 -15.66 -5.50
N GLY A 102 17.96 -16.82 -5.76
CA GLY A 102 17.14 -17.52 -4.81
C GLY A 102 17.77 -17.53 -3.42
N HIS A 103 17.03 -17.05 -2.46
CA HIS A 103 17.45 -17.04 -1.07
C HIS A 103 17.72 -18.46 -0.59
N PRO A 104 18.75 -18.69 0.21
CA PRO A 104 18.96 -19.98 0.89
C PRO A 104 17.87 -20.24 1.96
N GLN A 105 16.97 -19.29 2.18
CA GLN A 105 15.78 -19.44 3.02
C GLN A 105 14.58 -19.55 2.09
N ASN A 106 13.84 -20.65 2.20
CA ASN A 106 12.65 -20.97 1.39
C ASN A 106 11.47 -19.99 1.60
N GLU A 107 11.66 -18.90 2.31
CA GLU A 107 10.62 -17.96 2.68
C GLU A 107 10.50 -16.84 1.66
N VAL A 108 9.28 -16.64 1.14
CA VAL A 108 8.96 -15.57 0.20
C VAL A 108 8.62 -14.30 0.97
N ARG A 109 9.29 -13.18 0.63
CA ARG A 109 8.99 -11.86 1.19
C ARG A 109 8.08 -11.09 0.25
N LEU A 110 7.36 -10.11 0.77
CA LEU A 110 6.48 -9.27 -0.03
C LEU A 110 7.23 -8.56 -1.17
N ILE A 111 8.44 -8.08 -0.90
CA ILE A 111 9.30 -7.43 -1.90
C ILE A 111 9.69 -8.38 -3.04
N ASP A 112 9.86 -9.67 -2.75
CA ASP A 112 10.23 -10.67 -3.74
C ASP A 112 9.08 -10.91 -4.74
N VAL A 113 7.86 -10.61 -4.36
CA VAL A 113 6.68 -10.64 -5.24
C VAL A 113 6.53 -9.31 -5.98
N LEU A 114 6.43 -8.20 -5.23
CA LEU A 114 5.97 -6.92 -5.75
C LEU A 114 7.00 -6.20 -6.65
N LEU A 115 8.31 -6.46 -6.45
CA LEU A 115 9.37 -5.85 -7.26
C LEU A 115 9.90 -6.77 -8.37
N ARG A 116 9.27 -7.93 -8.56
CA ARG A 116 9.67 -8.88 -9.58
C ARG A 116 9.23 -8.41 -10.98
N PRO A 117 10.14 -8.29 -11.96
CA PRO A 117 9.77 -7.80 -13.31
C PRO A 117 8.73 -8.64 -14.03
N GLU A 118 8.65 -9.93 -13.71
CA GLU A 118 7.72 -10.88 -14.33
C GLU A 118 6.32 -10.80 -13.73
N VAL A 119 6.15 -10.17 -12.56
CA VAL A 119 4.88 -10.05 -11.86
C VAL A 119 4.21 -8.73 -12.21
N LEU A 120 3.03 -8.81 -12.79
CA LEU A 120 2.16 -7.65 -12.99
C LEU A 120 1.41 -7.35 -11.70
N VAL A 121 1.74 -6.22 -11.09
CA VAL A 121 1.15 -5.79 -9.81
C VAL A 121 0.07 -4.75 -10.06
N PHE A 122 -1.16 -5.02 -9.65
CA PHE A 122 -2.24 -4.04 -9.55
C PHE A 122 -2.14 -3.31 -8.23
N GLU A 123 -2.34 -2.00 -8.28
CA GLU A 123 -1.78 -0.97 -7.41
C GLU A 123 -0.25 -0.93 -7.55
N PRO A 124 0.24 -0.52 -8.74
CA PRO A 124 1.67 -0.48 -9.02
C PRO A 124 2.40 0.53 -8.12
N LEU A 125 3.73 0.47 -8.10
CA LEU A 125 4.58 1.25 -7.20
C LEU A 125 4.30 2.77 -7.21
N TRP A 126 3.94 3.36 -8.35
CA TRP A 126 3.64 4.79 -8.43
C TRP A 126 2.46 5.23 -7.54
N THR A 127 1.58 4.30 -7.11
CA THR A 127 0.47 4.59 -6.20
C THR A 127 0.92 5.02 -4.81
N VAL A 128 2.19 4.83 -4.47
CA VAL A 128 2.82 5.43 -3.28
C VAL A 128 2.68 6.96 -3.26
N ILE A 129 2.73 7.60 -4.43
CA ILE A 129 2.62 9.06 -4.54
C ILE A 129 1.25 9.57 -4.03
N PRO A 130 0.11 9.14 -4.60
CA PRO A 130 -1.19 9.56 -4.10
C PRO A 130 -1.56 8.91 -2.75
N GLY A 131 -0.92 7.82 -2.36
CA GLY A 131 -1.09 7.17 -1.05
C GLY A 131 -0.42 7.91 0.10
N ASN A 132 0.51 8.82 -0.20
CA ASN A 132 1.21 9.62 0.80
C ASN A 132 0.53 10.98 1.00
N LYS A 133 0.23 11.34 2.25
CA LYS A 133 -0.47 12.60 2.57
C LYS A 133 0.32 13.86 2.19
N ALA A 134 1.65 13.77 1.99
CA ALA A 134 2.46 14.88 1.50
C ALA A 134 2.00 15.41 0.13
N ILE A 135 1.19 14.65 -0.62
CA ILE A 135 0.58 15.16 -1.85
C ILE A 135 -0.46 16.26 -1.59
N LEU A 136 -1.10 16.30 -0.42
CA LEU A 136 -2.18 17.23 -0.12
C LEU A 136 -1.72 18.69 -0.09
N PRO A 137 -0.62 19.08 0.60
CA PRO A 137 -0.08 20.45 0.50
C PRO A 137 0.32 20.82 -0.93
N ILE A 138 0.83 19.88 -1.71
CA ILE A 138 1.18 20.10 -3.12
C ILE A 138 -0.08 20.39 -3.94
N LEU A 139 -1.12 19.58 -3.77
CA LEU A 139 -2.40 19.80 -4.45
C LEU A 139 -3.04 21.13 -4.03
N TRP A 140 -2.99 21.48 -2.74
CA TRP A 140 -3.50 22.76 -2.27
C TRP A 140 -2.73 23.94 -2.87
N SER A 141 -1.41 23.87 -2.97
CA SER A 141 -0.61 24.90 -3.61
C SER A 141 -0.88 25.08 -5.11
N LEU A 142 -1.21 23.98 -5.81
CA LEU A 142 -1.55 23.99 -7.23
C LEU A 142 -3.00 24.41 -7.50
N PHE A 143 -3.91 24.08 -6.60
CA PHE A 143 -5.35 24.27 -6.73
C PHE A 143 -5.93 24.85 -5.44
N PRO A 144 -5.52 26.07 -5.02
CA PRO A 144 -6.01 26.68 -3.79
C PRO A 144 -7.53 26.88 -3.87
N HIS A 145 -8.20 26.69 -2.73
CA HIS A 145 -9.66 26.81 -2.59
C HIS A 145 -10.46 25.83 -3.47
N HIS A 146 -9.85 24.75 -3.94
CA HIS A 146 -10.59 23.72 -4.67
C HIS A 146 -11.62 23.05 -3.75
N ARG A 147 -12.87 22.93 -4.21
CA ARG A 147 -14.03 22.47 -3.42
C ARG A 147 -13.88 21.12 -2.71
N TYR A 148 -12.93 20.30 -3.12
CA TYR A 148 -12.64 18.97 -2.54
C TYR A 148 -11.32 18.91 -1.78
N LEU A 149 -10.61 20.01 -1.63
CA LEU A 149 -9.38 20.10 -0.86
C LEU A 149 -9.61 20.95 0.38
N LEU A 150 -9.06 20.52 1.50
CA LEU A 150 -8.92 21.35 2.68
C LEU A 150 -7.61 22.11 2.59
N ASP A 151 -7.55 23.25 3.26
CA ASP A 151 -6.29 23.98 3.47
C ASP A 151 -5.29 23.04 4.14
N THR A 152 -4.12 22.92 3.56
CA THR A 152 -3.11 21.96 4.01
C THR A 152 -1.71 22.47 3.66
N ASP A 153 -0.80 22.44 4.62
CA ASP A 153 0.58 22.89 4.44
C ASP A 153 1.56 21.91 5.09
N PHE A 154 2.84 22.04 4.76
CA PHE A 154 3.95 21.35 5.44
C PHE A 154 4.37 22.02 6.75
N THR A 155 3.88 23.20 7.01
CA THR A 155 4.10 23.99 8.23
C THR A 155 2.80 24.63 8.69
N VAL A 156 2.68 24.89 9.98
CA VAL A 156 1.54 25.63 10.49
C VAL A 156 1.63 27.08 10.00
N ASN A 157 0.55 27.59 9.41
CA ASN A 157 0.42 28.96 8.93
C ASN A 157 -0.74 29.68 9.63
N ASP A 158 -0.84 31.00 9.46
CA ASP A 158 -1.84 31.83 10.15
C ASP A 158 -3.29 31.44 9.84
N GLU A 159 -3.57 30.92 8.64
CA GLU A 159 -4.93 30.50 8.28
C GLU A 159 -5.33 29.22 9.01
N LEU A 160 -4.40 28.26 9.12
CA LEU A 160 -4.62 27.03 9.88
C LEU A 160 -4.82 27.33 11.37
N VAL A 161 -4.05 28.24 11.95
CA VAL A 161 -4.22 28.66 13.35
C VAL A 161 -5.60 29.26 13.59
N LYS A 162 -6.11 30.10 12.69
CA LYS A 162 -7.42 30.74 12.84
C LYS A 162 -8.59 29.75 12.90
N THR A 163 -8.50 28.64 12.19
CA THR A 163 -9.59 27.67 12.09
C THR A 163 -9.41 26.45 12.99
N GLY A 164 -8.19 26.23 13.50
CA GLY A 164 -7.74 24.97 14.05
C GLY A 164 -7.37 23.98 12.93
N TYR A 165 -6.56 23.01 13.25
CA TYR A 165 -5.97 22.09 12.26
C TYR A 165 -5.75 20.67 12.82
N ALA A 166 -5.47 19.74 11.91
CA ALA A 166 -5.10 18.37 12.27
C ALA A 166 -3.65 18.09 11.84
N VAL A 167 -2.82 17.74 12.80
CA VAL A 167 -1.45 17.26 12.54
C VAL A 167 -1.50 15.79 12.12
N LYS A 168 -0.95 15.45 10.97
CA LYS A 168 -0.99 14.08 10.44
C LYS A 168 0.39 13.66 9.91
N PRO A 169 0.87 12.45 10.22
CA PRO A 169 2.09 11.94 9.59
C PRO A 169 1.88 11.79 8.08
N ILE A 170 2.91 12.05 7.28
CA ILE A 170 2.85 11.95 5.80
C ILE A 170 2.49 10.55 5.32
N ALA A 171 2.96 9.50 6.01
CA ALA A 171 2.47 8.14 5.84
C ALA A 171 1.83 7.69 7.15
N GLY A 172 0.67 7.05 7.07
CA GLY A 172 -0.07 6.57 8.24
C GLY A 172 -1.50 6.18 7.88
N ARG A 173 -2.08 5.32 8.72
CA ARG A 173 -3.38 4.68 8.46
C ARG A 173 -4.21 4.65 9.73
N CYS A 174 -5.51 4.37 9.58
CA CYS A 174 -6.44 4.09 10.68
C CYS A 174 -6.43 5.14 11.80
N GLY A 175 -6.24 6.43 11.44
CA GLY A 175 -6.24 7.50 12.44
C GLY A 175 -5.03 7.52 13.39
N SER A 176 -3.97 6.74 13.14
CA SER A 176 -2.79 6.68 14.00
C SER A 176 -1.96 7.96 13.93
N ASN A 177 -1.49 8.44 15.10
CA ASN A 177 -0.65 9.63 15.24
C ASN A 177 -1.27 10.91 14.68
N ILE A 178 -2.54 11.14 14.94
CA ILE A 178 -3.25 12.37 14.58
C ILE A 178 -3.46 13.19 15.83
N ASP A 179 -3.06 14.47 15.79
CA ASP A 179 -3.40 15.45 16.82
C ASP A 179 -4.41 16.44 16.23
N LEU A 180 -5.47 16.73 16.95
CA LEU A 180 -6.44 17.79 16.62
C LEU A 180 -6.13 19.01 17.47
N VAL A 181 -5.91 20.15 16.82
CA VAL A 181 -5.52 21.40 17.48
C VAL A 181 -6.57 22.47 17.22
N SER A 182 -7.03 23.14 18.30
CA SER A 182 -7.99 24.22 18.23
C SER A 182 -7.37 25.51 17.69
N HIS A 183 -8.21 26.50 17.37
CA HIS A 183 -7.80 27.88 17.05
C HIS A 183 -7.13 28.63 18.23
N HIS A 184 -7.14 28.07 19.43
CA HIS A 184 -6.39 28.54 20.59
C HIS A 184 -5.07 27.77 20.78
N GLU A 185 -4.67 26.97 19.82
CA GLU A 185 -3.48 26.11 19.85
C GLU A 185 -3.51 25.05 20.98
N GLU A 186 -4.70 24.71 21.48
CA GLU A 186 -4.89 23.63 22.45
C GLU A 186 -5.11 22.31 21.74
N VAL A 187 -4.43 21.26 22.18
CA VAL A 187 -4.65 19.90 21.68
C VAL A 187 -5.98 19.39 22.21
N LEU A 188 -6.97 19.25 21.33
CA LEU A 188 -8.32 18.78 21.66
C LEU A 188 -8.38 17.26 21.76
N ASP A 189 -7.65 16.57 20.91
CA ASP A 189 -7.59 15.11 20.87
C ASP A 189 -6.27 14.65 20.27
N LYS A 190 -5.83 13.46 20.65
CA LYS A 190 -4.57 12.89 20.20
C LYS A 190 -4.63 11.37 20.13
N THR A 191 -4.20 10.82 19.00
CA THR A 191 -4.04 9.39 18.85
C THR A 191 -2.56 8.99 18.84
N SER A 192 -2.28 7.77 19.28
CA SER A 192 -0.94 7.19 19.23
C SER A 192 -0.83 6.12 18.14
N GLY A 193 0.41 5.76 17.78
CA GLY A 193 0.67 4.72 16.81
C GLY A 193 2.14 4.64 16.40
N LYS A 194 2.43 3.85 15.40
CA LYS A 194 3.80 3.54 14.94
C LYS A 194 4.43 4.59 14.00
N PHE A 195 3.74 5.69 13.71
CA PHE A 195 4.17 6.67 12.71
C PHE A 195 4.70 7.97 13.31
N ALA A 196 5.01 8.00 14.63
CA ALA A 196 5.38 9.20 15.37
C ALA A 196 6.67 9.88 14.87
N GLU A 197 7.61 9.13 14.29
CA GLU A 197 8.91 9.65 13.84
C GLU A 197 8.87 10.26 12.42
N GLN A 198 7.70 10.27 11.81
CA GLN A 198 7.57 10.80 10.46
C GLN A 198 7.37 12.32 10.44
N LYS A 199 7.68 12.93 9.29
CA LYS A 199 7.27 14.32 9.03
C LYS A 199 5.74 14.41 9.00
N ASN A 200 5.23 15.57 9.35
CA ASN A 200 3.80 15.84 9.37
C ASN A 200 3.37 16.77 8.24
N ILE A 201 2.08 16.77 7.98
CA ILE A 201 1.31 17.81 7.32
C ILE A 201 0.29 18.37 8.31
N TYR A 202 -0.22 19.55 8.00
CA TYR A 202 -1.12 20.31 8.85
C TYR A 202 -2.38 20.73 8.08
#